data_e15039c1cb950d530dba457fb3dee66e
#
_entry.id   e15039c1cb950d530dba457fb3dee66e
#
_cell.length_a   1.000
_cell.length_b   1.000
_cell.length_c   1.000
_cell.angle_alpha   90.00
_cell.angle_beta   90.00
_cell.angle_gamma   90.00
#
_symmetry.space_group_name_H-M   'P 1'
#
loop_
_entity.id
_entity.type
_entity.pdbx_description
1 polymer ?
#
loop_
_entity_poly.entity_id
_entity_poly.type
_entity_poly.pdbx_seq_one_letter_code
_entity_poly.pdbx_strand_id
1 'polypeptide(L)'
;MIFLLSLLWPMGAYIYSLRDVRTKGFVVASLFMAIMLGLTVEVYAFSGYNSDIIRNLQRAADAQYYTWIQIFLEKDFFLSVSGKLLCMISDNLRFLAVCYYILYTILFLLGFRIIIQKYEQHRVPKYFIYALFLITPFTFFNSLRFAFGTFYFIWCMLEIFFNQRKLFYGLILLTLIFHF
;
A
#
# COMPACT_ATOMS: atom_id res chain seq x y z
N MET A 1 -21.77 -5.11 11.66
CA MET A 1 -22.30 -5.18 10.29
C MET A 1 -21.20 -5.06 9.23
N ILE A 2 -20.40 -3.99 9.19
CA ILE A 2 -19.32 -3.81 8.17
C ILE A 2 -18.31 -4.97 8.16
N PHE A 3 -17.92 -5.48 9.33
CA PHE A 3 -16.99 -6.62 9.41
C PHE A 3 -17.51 -7.86 8.70
N LEU A 4 -18.76 -8.25 8.96
CA LEU A 4 -19.39 -9.40 8.27
C LEU A 4 -19.53 -9.15 6.77
N LEU A 5 -19.91 -7.94 6.37
CA LEU A 5 -19.99 -7.56 4.97
C LEU A 5 -18.60 -7.61 4.30
N SER A 6 -17.53 -7.18 5.01
CA SER A 6 -16.16 -7.24 4.50
C SER A 6 -15.67 -8.68 4.29
N LEU A 7 -16.14 -9.61 5.11
CA LEU A 7 -15.79 -11.02 4.97
C LEU A 7 -16.48 -11.67 3.74
N LEU A 8 -17.75 -11.32 3.53
CA LEU A 8 -18.57 -11.91 2.47
C LEU A 8 -18.38 -11.21 1.12
N TRP A 9 -18.25 -9.89 1.13
CA TRP A 9 -18.10 -9.06 -0.07
C TRP A 9 -17.22 -7.85 0.18
N PRO A 10 -15.87 -8.01 0.20
CA PRO A 10 -14.91 -6.95 0.55
C PRO A 10 -15.06 -5.66 -0.28
N MET A 11 -15.28 -5.80 -1.59
CA MET A 11 -15.48 -4.64 -2.47
C MET A 11 -16.75 -3.87 -2.14
N GLY A 12 -17.85 -4.56 -1.91
CA GLY A 12 -19.11 -3.92 -1.50
C GLY A 12 -19.02 -3.25 -0.14
N ALA A 13 -18.34 -3.89 0.81
CA ALA A 13 -18.08 -3.30 2.12
C ALA A 13 -17.21 -2.05 2.02
N TYR A 14 -16.18 -2.07 1.17
CA TYR A 14 -15.33 -0.92 0.90
C TYR A 14 -16.15 0.25 0.32
N ILE A 15 -16.91 0.02 -0.75
CA ILE A 15 -17.78 1.03 -1.36
C ILE A 15 -18.81 1.56 -0.35
N TYR A 16 -19.44 0.69 0.42
CA TYR A 16 -20.40 1.10 1.46
C TYR A 16 -19.74 1.96 2.54
N SER A 17 -18.52 1.62 2.94
CA SER A 17 -17.78 2.32 3.99
C SER A 17 -17.30 3.72 3.56
N LEU A 18 -17.24 4.02 2.26
CA LEU A 18 -16.94 5.36 1.74
C LEU A 18 -17.96 6.42 2.19
N ARG A 19 -19.16 5.99 2.65
CA ARG A 19 -20.16 6.91 3.22
C ARG A 19 -19.64 7.67 4.44
N ASP A 20 -18.76 7.00 5.22
CA ASP A 20 -18.13 7.63 6.37
C ASP A 20 -16.69 7.10 6.54
N VAL A 21 -15.77 7.73 5.82
CA VAL A 21 -14.34 7.39 5.79
C VAL A 21 -13.60 7.61 7.13
N ARG A 22 -14.27 8.21 8.14
CA ARG A 22 -13.70 8.43 9.48
C ARG A 22 -13.89 7.24 10.40
N THR A 23 -14.75 6.33 10.04
CA THR A 23 -15.09 5.20 10.90
C THR A 23 -14.02 4.12 10.88
N LYS A 24 -13.93 3.40 12.00
CA LYS A 24 -13.15 2.15 12.06
C LYS A 24 -13.61 1.15 11.00
N GLY A 25 -14.88 1.22 10.61
CA GLY A 25 -15.46 0.39 9.57
C GLY A 25 -14.81 0.60 8.20
N PHE A 26 -14.46 1.83 7.84
CA PHE A 26 -13.72 2.12 6.61
C PHE A 26 -12.31 1.50 6.62
N VAL A 27 -11.59 1.61 7.74
CA VAL A 27 -10.26 1.00 7.89
C VAL A 27 -10.33 -0.52 7.74
N VAL A 28 -11.29 -1.16 8.42
CA VAL A 28 -11.52 -2.60 8.33
C VAL A 28 -11.83 -3.01 6.89
N ALA A 29 -12.78 -2.34 6.24
CA ALA A 29 -13.16 -2.64 4.87
C ALA A 29 -11.99 -2.46 3.88
N SER A 30 -11.17 -1.43 4.07
CA SER A 30 -9.97 -1.19 3.26
C SER A 30 -8.93 -2.31 3.40
N LEU A 31 -8.71 -2.80 4.63
CA LEU A 31 -7.80 -3.92 4.87
C LEU A 31 -8.31 -5.23 4.28
N PHE A 32 -9.61 -5.54 4.41
CA PHE A 32 -10.20 -6.71 3.76
C PHE A 32 -10.12 -6.63 2.24
N MET A 33 -10.32 -5.43 1.67
CA MET A 33 -10.14 -5.19 0.25
C MET A 33 -8.68 -5.45 -0.18
N ALA A 34 -7.71 -4.99 0.60
CA ALA A 34 -6.29 -5.24 0.35
C ALA A 34 -5.95 -6.73 0.36
N ILE A 35 -6.47 -7.48 1.35
CA ILE A 35 -6.29 -8.92 1.43
C ILE A 35 -6.90 -9.61 0.20
N MET A 36 -8.13 -9.27 -0.17
CA MET A 36 -8.79 -9.83 -1.34
C MET A 36 -7.96 -9.59 -2.61
N LEU A 37 -7.49 -8.35 -2.80
CA LEU A 37 -6.69 -8.00 -3.97
C LEU A 37 -5.34 -8.73 -3.99
N GLY A 38 -4.66 -8.84 -2.85
CA GLY A 38 -3.44 -9.63 -2.75
C GLY A 38 -3.65 -11.11 -3.08
N LEU A 39 -4.79 -11.68 -2.69
CA LEU A 39 -5.13 -13.07 -2.99
C LEU A 39 -5.51 -13.29 -4.46
N THR A 40 -6.04 -12.26 -5.15
CA THR A 40 -6.41 -12.33 -6.57
C THR A 40 -5.26 -12.09 -7.53
N VAL A 41 -4.07 -11.72 -7.03
CA VAL A 41 -2.88 -11.60 -7.88
C VAL A 41 -2.58 -12.97 -8.51
N GLU A 42 -2.61 -13.04 -9.84
CA GLU A 42 -2.18 -14.22 -10.57
C GLU A 42 -0.68 -14.39 -10.45
N VAL A 43 -0.28 -15.28 -9.55
CA VAL A 43 1.14 -15.53 -9.23
C VAL A 43 1.80 -16.41 -10.29
N TYR A 44 1.00 -17.18 -11.02
CA TYR A 44 1.46 -18.08 -12.07
C TYR A 44 1.06 -17.51 -13.42
N ALA A 45 1.97 -16.78 -14.05
CA ALA A 45 1.78 -16.30 -15.43
C ALA A 45 1.83 -17.52 -16.39
N PHE A 46 0.68 -18.07 -16.73
CA PHE A 46 0.54 -19.04 -17.82
C PHE A 46 0.67 -18.37 -19.21
N SER A 47 0.63 -17.07 -19.28
CA SER A 47 0.75 -16.30 -20.53
C SER A 47 1.88 -15.32 -20.38
N GLY A 48 2.96 -15.44 -21.09
CA GLY A 48 4.18 -14.62 -21.20
C GLY A 48 4.13 -13.10 -20.90
N TYR A 49 3.08 -12.62 -20.28
CA TYR A 49 2.92 -11.30 -19.69
C TYR A 49 3.49 -11.33 -18.25
N ASN A 50 4.80 -11.09 -18.14
CA ASN A 50 5.41 -10.74 -16.85
C ASN A 50 4.85 -9.38 -16.42
N SER A 51 3.75 -9.37 -15.67
CA SER A 51 3.29 -8.14 -15.05
C SER A 51 4.37 -7.64 -14.08
N ASP A 52 4.54 -6.34 -13.99
CA ASP A 52 5.55 -5.71 -13.12
C ASP A 52 5.41 -6.17 -11.66
N ILE A 53 4.18 -6.48 -11.24
CA ILE A 53 3.85 -7.03 -9.93
C ILE A 53 4.51 -8.39 -9.71
N ILE A 54 4.33 -9.32 -10.63
CA ILE A 54 4.86 -10.69 -10.49
C ILE A 54 6.38 -10.63 -10.43
N ARG A 55 7.00 -9.84 -11.29
CA ARG A 55 8.45 -9.64 -11.30
C ARG A 55 8.96 -9.07 -9.98
N ASN A 56 8.27 -8.09 -9.41
CA ASN A 56 8.64 -7.50 -8.13
C ASN A 56 8.43 -8.48 -6.96
N LEU A 57 7.37 -9.28 -6.99
CA LEU A 57 7.14 -10.33 -5.98
C LEU A 57 8.19 -11.43 -6.05
N GLN A 58 8.59 -11.85 -7.26
CA GLN A 58 9.67 -12.80 -7.46
C GLN A 58 11.00 -12.27 -6.93
N ARG A 59 11.36 -11.02 -7.24
CA ARG A 59 12.56 -10.38 -6.68
C ARG A 59 12.53 -10.31 -5.16
N ALA A 60 11.37 -9.99 -4.58
CA ALA A 60 11.21 -9.98 -3.13
C ALA A 60 11.41 -11.39 -2.53
N ALA A 61 10.89 -12.42 -3.19
CA ALA A 61 11.09 -13.81 -2.77
C ALA A 61 12.55 -14.24 -2.92
N ASP A 62 13.21 -13.89 -4.02
CA ASP A 62 14.61 -14.23 -4.29
C ASP A 62 15.56 -13.60 -3.26
N ALA A 63 15.17 -12.48 -2.65
CA ALA A 63 15.96 -11.78 -1.64
C ALA A 63 16.22 -12.65 -0.37
N GLN A 64 15.44 -13.72 -0.12
CA GLN A 64 15.72 -14.66 0.96
C GLN A 64 17.10 -15.31 0.80
N TYR A 65 17.57 -15.53 -0.43
CA TYR A 65 18.84 -16.17 -0.74
C TYR A 65 20.04 -15.21 -0.70
N TYR A 66 19.79 -13.90 -0.67
CA TYR A 66 20.84 -12.88 -0.66
C TYR A 66 21.43 -12.69 0.73
N THR A 67 22.73 -12.44 0.78
CA THR A 67 23.37 -11.94 2.01
C THR A 67 22.94 -10.49 2.27
N TRP A 68 23.03 -10.04 3.52
CA TRP A 68 22.71 -8.64 3.85
C TRP A 68 23.55 -7.64 3.07
N ILE A 69 24.81 -7.96 2.78
CA ILE A 69 25.69 -7.11 1.98
C ILE A 69 25.15 -6.98 0.55
N GLN A 70 24.72 -8.08 -0.06
CA GLN A 70 24.11 -8.05 -1.40
C GLN A 70 22.81 -7.24 -1.41
N ILE A 71 21.98 -7.36 -0.39
CA ILE A 71 20.75 -6.58 -0.26
C ILE A 71 21.05 -5.06 -0.19
N PHE A 72 22.09 -4.66 0.52
CA PHE A 72 22.49 -3.23 0.61
C PHE A 72 23.01 -2.68 -0.73
N LEU A 73 23.50 -3.54 -1.61
CA LEU A 73 23.99 -3.15 -2.94
C LEU A 73 22.90 -3.22 -4.03
N GLU A 74 21.73 -3.79 -3.70
CA GLU A 74 20.61 -3.91 -4.63
C GLU A 74 19.96 -2.56 -4.89
N LYS A 75 19.58 -2.32 -6.17
CA LYS A 75 18.86 -1.11 -6.56
C LYS A 75 17.48 -0.98 -5.87
N ASP A 76 16.87 -2.12 -5.56
CA ASP A 76 15.55 -2.21 -4.96
C ASP A 76 15.64 -2.57 -3.47
N PHE A 77 16.46 -1.82 -2.75
CA PHE A 77 16.79 -2.09 -1.32
C PHE A 77 15.55 -2.37 -0.46
N PHE A 78 14.51 -1.54 -0.57
CA PHE A 78 13.28 -1.74 0.22
C PHE A 78 12.61 -3.07 -0.09
N LEU A 79 12.46 -3.39 -1.38
CA LEU A 79 11.82 -4.63 -1.80
C LEU A 79 12.61 -5.85 -1.33
N SER A 80 13.94 -5.79 -1.42
CA SER A 80 14.83 -6.86 -1.01
C SER A 80 14.84 -7.06 0.52
N VAL A 81 14.91 -5.97 1.30
CA VAL A 81 14.84 -6.05 2.77
C VAL A 81 13.49 -6.58 3.24
N SER A 82 12.39 -5.98 2.76
CA SER A 82 11.05 -6.39 3.16
C SER A 82 10.73 -7.81 2.69
N GLY A 83 11.15 -8.18 1.49
CA GLY A 83 11.02 -9.53 0.96
C GLY A 83 11.75 -10.55 1.83
N LYS A 84 13.02 -10.30 2.17
CA LYS A 84 13.77 -11.18 3.06
C LYS A 84 13.11 -11.35 4.43
N LEU A 85 12.62 -10.27 5.03
CA LEU A 85 11.94 -10.33 6.33
C LEU A 85 10.61 -11.10 6.24
N LEU A 86 9.82 -10.87 5.19
CA LEU A 86 8.55 -11.56 5.00
C LEU A 86 8.75 -13.05 4.67
N CYS A 87 9.79 -13.40 3.91
CA CYS A 87 10.12 -14.78 3.58
C CYS A 87 10.59 -15.59 4.80
N MET A 88 10.99 -14.95 5.91
CA MET A 88 11.19 -15.65 7.18
C MET A 88 9.90 -16.27 7.73
N ILE A 89 8.74 -15.76 7.31
CA ILE A 89 7.42 -16.25 7.73
C ILE A 89 6.88 -17.22 6.66
N SER A 90 6.91 -16.83 5.39
CA SER A 90 6.47 -17.65 4.26
C SER A 90 7.07 -17.12 2.95
N ASP A 91 7.58 -18.05 2.12
CA ASP A 91 8.08 -17.79 0.76
C ASP A 91 6.96 -17.81 -0.30
N ASN A 92 5.72 -18.03 0.11
CA ASN A 92 4.58 -18.04 -0.80
C ASN A 92 4.33 -16.64 -1.39
N LEU A 93 4.40 -16.54 -2.73
CA LEU A 93 4.20 -15.27 -3.46
C LEU A 93 2.84 -14.62 -3.20
N ARG A 94 1.78 -15.40 -2.96
CA ARG A 94 0.47 -14.87 -2.56
C ARG A 94 0.51 -14.24 -1.18
N PHE A 95 1.22 -14.86 -0.24
CA PHE A 95 1.42 -14.29 1.08
C PHE A 95 2.17 -12.97 0.98
N LEU A 96 3.26 -12.90 0.21
CA LEU A 96 3.99 -11.66 -0.04
C LEU A 96 3.09 -10.59 -0.67
N ALA A 97 2.30 -10.95 -1.68
CA ALA A 97 1.35 -10.03 -2.29
C ALA A 97 0.38 -9.44 -1.27
N VAL A 98 -0.26 -10.28 -0.45
CA VAL A 98 -1.17 -9.83 0.61
C VAL A 98 -0.47 -8.87 1.57
N CYS A 99 0.74 -9.21 2.03
CA CYS A 99 1.51 -8.35 2.94
C CYS A 99 1.82 -6.98 2.31
N TYR A 100 2.24 -6.92 1.06
CA TYR A 100 2.50 -5.67 0.36
C TYR A 100 1.24 -4.83 0.16
N TYR A 101 0.12 -5.45 -0.20
CA TYR A 101 -1.16 -4.74 -0.32
C TYR A 101 -1.65 -4.17 1.02
N ILE A 102 -1.46 -4.90 2.11
CA ILE A 102 -1.77 -4.41 3.46
C ILE A 102 -0.89 -3.22 3.83
N LEU A 103 0.44 -3.34 3.67
CA LEU A 103 1.39 -2.25 3.97
C LEU A 103 1.06 -1.00 3.17
N TYR A 104 0.79 -1.17 1.90
CA TYR A 104 0.37 -0.13 0.98
C TYR A 104 -0.90 0.57 1.43
N THR A 105 -1.92 -0.22 1.79
CA THR A 105 -3.19 0.32 2.27
C THR A 105 -3.02 1.08 3.59
N ILE A 106 -2.14 0.63 4.47
CA ILE A 106 -1.82 1.35 5.71
C ILE A 106 -1.21 2.72 5.41
N LEU A 107 -0.22 2.81 4.52
CA LEU A 107 0.38 4.09 4.12
C LEU A 107 -0.64 5.03 3.50
N PHE A 108 -1.47 4.50 2.61
CA PHE A 108 -2.58 5.22 2.03
C PHE A 108 -3.52 5.80 3.10
N LEU A 109 -3.97 4.97 4.04
CA LEU A 109 -4.85 5.38 5.12
C LEU A 109 -4.21 6.43 6.05
N LEU A 110 -2.91 6.34 6.33
CA LEU A 110 -2.19 7.32 7.13
C LEU A 110 -2.17 8.70 6.45
N GLY A 111 -1.84 8.77 5.17
CA GLY A 111 -1.88 10.02 4.41
C GLY A 111 -3.29 10.60 4.33
N PHE A 112 -4.26 9.76 4.01
CA PHE A 112 -5.65 10.20 3.89
C PHE A 112 -6.28 10.66 5.20
N ARG A 113 -5.93 10.04 6.31
CA ARG A 113 -6.39 10.50 7.63
C ARG A 113 -6.06 11.98 7.86
N ILE A 114 -4.86 12.41 7.48
CA ILE A 114 -4.44 13.81 7.62
C ILE A 114 -5.29 14.70 6.72
N ILE A 115 -5.48 14.32 5.47
CA ILE A 115 -6.32 15.06 4.52
C ILE A 115 -7.74 15.21 5.07
N ILE A 116 -8.37 14.13 5.51
CA ILE A 116 -9.74 14.16 6.03
C ILE A 116 -9.85 15.06 7.26
N GLN A 117 -8.89 14.99 8.19
CA GLN A 117 -8.90 15.80 9.40
C GLN A 117 -8.77 17.31 9.10
N LYS A 118 -7.94 17.67 8.12
CA LYS A 118 -7.73 19.08 7.74
C LYS A 118 -8.79 19.62 6.79
N TYR A 119 -9.43 18.73 6.07
CA TYR A 119 -10.37 19.04 5.02
C TYR A 119 -11.70 19.64 5.53
N GLU A 120 -12.09 19.39 6.76
CA GLU A 120 -13.26 20.01 7.38
C GLU A 120 -13.17 21.53 7.45
N GLN A 121 -11.94 22.06 7.38
CA GLN A 121 -11.69 23.51 7.41
C GLN A 121 -11.89 24.18 6.04
N HIS A 122 -11.87 23.40 4.95
CA HIS A 122 -11.90 23.93 3.57
C HIS A 122 -12.92 23.18 2.71
N ARG A 123 -14.03 23.72 2.39
CA ARG A 123 -15.19 23.16 1.67
C ARG A 123 -14.90 22.49 0.30
N VAL A 124 -14.03 21.47 0.21
CA VAL A 124 -13.86 20.71 -1.03
C VAL A 124 -15.03 19.71 -1.20
N PRO A 125 -15.57 19.48 -2.38
CA PRO A 125 -16.72 18.60 -2.58
C PRO A 125 -16.45 17.18 -2.07
N LYS A 126 -17.29 16.67 -1.19
CA LYS A 126 -17.21 15.29 -0.67
C LYS A 126 -17.02 14.26 -1.79
N TYR A 127 -17.61 14.49 -2.94
CA TYR A 127 -17.52 13.64 -4.13
C TYR A 127 -16.10 13.51 -4.70
N PHE A 128 -15.28 14.54 -4.58
CA PHE A 128 -13.89 14.48 -5.03
C PHE A 128 -13.07 13.50 -4.16
N ILE A 129 -13.29 13.53 -2.86
CA ILE A 129 -12.65 12.59 -1.92
C ILE A 129 -13.10 11.16 -2.24
N TYR A 130 -14.42 10.95 -2.44
CA TYR A 130 -14.93 9.62 -2.79
C TYR A 130 -14.36 9.11 -4.11
N ALA A 131 -14.28 9.95 -5.14
CA ALA A 131 -13.66 9.59 -6.41
C ALA A 131 -12.19 9.22 -6.24
N LEU A 132 -11.44 9.99 -5.47
CA LEU A 132 -10.03 9.73 -5.20
C LEU A 132 -9.85 8.37 -4.46
N PHE A 133 -10.66 8.10 -3.44
CA PHE A 133 -10.64 6.82 -2.73
C PHE A 133 -11.05 5.64 -3.60
N LEU A 134 -11.94 5.86 -4.54
CA LEU A 134 -12.44 4.80 -5.42
C LEU A 134 -11.41 4.45 -6.49
N ILE A 135 -10.71 5.44 -7.03
CA ILE A 135 -9.77 5.26 -8.14
C ILE A 135 -8.39 4.80 -7.63
N THR A 136 -7.92 5.34 -6.51
CA THR A 136 -6.53 5.13 -6.06
C THR A 136 -6.16 3.67 -5.81
N PRO A 137 -6.99 2.81 -5.17
CA PRO A 137 -6.64 1.40 -5.00
C PRO A 137 -6.45 0.66 -6.31
N PHE A 138 -7.13 1.05 -7.37
CA PHE A 138 -7.11 0.34 -8.66
C PHE A 138 -5.98 0.79 -9.59
N THR A 139 -5.56 2.06 -9.51
CA THR A 139 -4.54 2.61 -10.41
C THR A 139 -3.12 2.20 -10.03
N PHE A 140 -2.87 1.84 -8.77
CA PHE A 140 -1.52 1.56 -8.27
C PHE A 140 -1.16 0.06 -8.24
N PHE A 141 -2.05 -0.82 -8.67
CA PHE A 141 -1.81 -2.27 -8.67
C PHE A 141 -0.66 -2.72 -9.58
N ASN A 142 -0.31 -1.92 -10.58
CA ASN A 142 0.66 -2.34 -11.59
C ASN A 142 2.12 -2.11 -11.20
N SER A 143 2.43 -1.35 -10.15
CA SER A 143 3.80 -1.07 -9.75
C SER A 143 3.94 -0.92 -8.23
N LEU A 144 4.28 -2.01 -7.54
CA LEU A 144 4.42 -2.04 -6.07
C LEU A 144 5.42 -1.01 -5.56
N ARG A 145 6.57 -0.83 -6.21
CA ARG A 145 7.60 0.11 -5.79
C ARG A 145 7.13 1.55 -5.89
N PHE A 146 6.64 1.91 -7.07
CA PHE A 146 6.17 3.28 -7.34
C PHE A 146 5.05 3.69 -6.40
N ALA A 147 4.11 2.79 -6.18
CA ALA A 147 3.01 3.02 -5.28
C ALA A 147 3.48 3.22 -3.84
N PHE A 148 4.38 2.37 -3.36
CA PHE A 148 4.91 2.47 -2.01
C PHE A 148 5.66 3.79 -1.79
N GLY A 149 6.60 4.12 -2.68
CA GLY A 149 7.34 5.38 -2.64
C GLY A 149 6.43 6.60 -2.70
N THR A 150 5.43 6.58 -3.59
CA THR A 150 4.49 7.68 -3.75
C THR A 150 3.63 7.92 -2.51
N PHE A 151 3.04 6.87 -1.91
CA PHE A 151 2.22 7.06 -0.71
C PHE A 151 3.04 7.41 0.52
N TYR A 152 4.23 6.84 0.64
CA TYR A 152 5.15 7.22 1.71
C TYR A 152 5.55 8.70 1.57
N PHE A 153 5.90 9.15 0.36
CA PHE A 153 6.21 10.55 0.07
C PHE A 153 5.04 11.47 0.40
N ILE A 154 3.84 11.15 -0.09
CA ILE A 154 2.63 11.93 0.17
C ILE A 154 2.37 12.02 1.67
N TRP A 155 2.46 10.91 2.41
CA TRP A 155 2.28 10.92 3.85
C TRP A 155 3.30 11.81 4.55
N CYS A 156 4.59 11.71 4.23
CA CYS A 156 5.63 12.56 4.79
C CYS A 156 5.36 14.05 4.50
N MET A 157 5.01 14.39 3.27
CA MET A 157 4.68 15.77 2.88
C MET A 157 3.49 16.30 3.67
N LEU A 158 2.44 15.51 3.84
CA LEU A 158 1.27 15.92 4.61
C LEU A 158 1.60 16.15 6.09
N GLU A 159 2.44 15.30 6.69
CA GLU A 159 2.91 15.49 8.08
C GLU A 159 3.77 16.75 8.23
N ILE A 160 4.61 17.08 7.25
CA ILE A 160 5.40 18.30 7.25
C ILE A 160 4.51 19.53 7.13
N PHE A 161 3.63 19.59 6.12
CA PHE A 161 2.85 20.78 5.82
C PHE A 161 1.72 21.03 6.81
N PHE A 162 1.01 20.00 7.22
CA PHE A 162 -0.17 20.17 8.07
C PHE A 162 0.09 20.04 9.56
N ASN A 163 1.02 19.15 9.94
CA ASN A 163 1.33 18.86 11.33
C ASN A 163 2.66 19.48 11.80
N GLN A 164 3.43 20.10 10.89
CA GLN A 164 4.73 20.74 11.15
C GLN A 164 5.74 19.84 11.88
N ARG A 165 5.68 18.54 11.63
CA ARG A 165 6.54 17.55 12.26
C ARG A 165 7.92 17.51 11.62
N LYS A 166 8.89 18.19 12.24
CA LYS A 166 10.27 18.31 11.72
C LYS A 166 10.97 16.97 11.45
N LEU A 167 10.64 15.93 12.20
CA LEU A 167 11.18 14.57 11.98
C LEU A 167 10.96 14.08 10.54
N PHE A 168 9.86 14.46 9.93
CA PHE A 168 9.51 14.01 8.57
C PHE A 168 10.39 14.61 7.48
N TYR A 169 11.12 15.70 7.73
CA TYR A 169 12.14 16.19 6.79
C TYR A 169 13.27 15.17 6.57
N GLY A 170 13.68 14.47 7.63
CA GLY A 170 14.64 13.38 7.49
C GLY A 170 14.02 12.12 6.87
N LEU A 171 12.81 11.78 7.29
CA LEU A 171 12.11 10.59 6.82
C LEU A 171 11.77 10.65 5.32
N ILE A 172 11.52 11.85 4.77
CA ILE A 172 11.24 12.01 3.34
C ILE A 172 12.42 11.56 2.46
N LEU A 173 13.65 11.64 2.97
CA LEU A 173 14.84 11.17 2.26
C LEU A 173 14.80 9.64 2.03
N LEU A 174 14.08 8.90 2.88
CA LEU A 174 13.90 7.46 2.69
C LEU A 174 13.08 7.15 1.44
N THR A 175 12.35 8.11 0.86
CA THR A 175 11.66 7.91 -0.43
C THR A 175 12.63 7.57 -1.54
N LEU A 176 13.88 8.05 -1.45
CA LEU A 176 14.93 7.72 -2.41
C LEU A 176 15.24 6.21 -2.39
N ILE A 177 15.17 5.58 -1.21
CA ILE A 177 15.41 4.15 -1.02
C ILE A 177 14.31 3.29 -1.68
N PHE A 178 13.10 3.83 -1.80
CA PHE A 178 11.98 3.13 -2.47
C PHE A 178 12.03 3.26 -4.00
N HIS A 179 12.79 4.23 -4.52
CA HIS A 179 12.73 4.60 -5.94
C HIS A 179 14.00 4.24 -6.72
N PHE A 180 15.12 4.11 -6.04
CA PHE A 180 16.44 3.81 -6.61
C PHE A 180 17.02 2.53 -6.04
#